data_3082940bca108712a23980191fb89e26
#
_entry.id   3082940bca108712a23980191fb89e26
#
_cell.length_a   1.000
_cell.length_b   1.000
_cell.length_c   1.000
_cell.angle_alpha   90.00
_cell.angle_beta   90.00
_cell.angle_gamma   90.00
#
_symmetry.space_group_name_H-M   'P 1'
#
loop_
_entity.id
_entity.type
_entity.pdbx_description
1 polymer ?
#
loop_
_entity_poly.entity_id
_entity_poly.type
_entity_poly.pdbx_seq_one_letter_code
_entity_poly.pdbx_strand_id
1 'polypeptide(L)'
;MKRIVIFCFLSIYSLAALAQNADKISGIWWNEEKTTKIEVKLVDGKFNGTIIYMIPEKYENGEEPKDDNNPDTALQSRSLIGLTILEGFVYNAKKDEWKDGTIYDPASGKTYDCFARLENDDLLKLRGFVAGMRMLGKTSEWYRVE
;
A
#
# COMPACT_ATOMS: atom_id res chain seq x y z
N MET A 1 40.88 -21.41 12.66
CA MET A 1 39.66 -21.77 11.87
C MET A 1 38.33 -21.62 12.61
N LYS A 2 38.27 -21.30 13.90
CA LYS A 2 37.00 -21.13 14.66
C LYS A 2 36.35 -19.72 14.61
N ARG A 3 36.99 -18.72 13.99
CA ARG A 3 36.51 -17.31 13.98
C ARG A 3 35.63 -16.93 12.78
N ILE A 4 35.60 -17.74 11.73
CA ILE A 4 34.85 -17.42 10.49
C ILE A 4 33.37 -17.80 10.59
N VAL A 5 33.02 -18.80 11.41
CA VAL A 5 31.63 -19.27 11.54
C VAL A 5 30.72 -18.28 12.28
N ILE A 6 31.25 -17.49 13.20
CA ILE A 6 30.45 -16.54 14.01
C ILE A 6 30.00 -15.33 13.16
N PHE A 7 30.77 -14.90 12.17
CA PHE A 7 30.43 -13.76 11.31
C PHE A 7 29.29 -14.06 10.34
N CYS A 8 29.18 -15.29 9.86
CA CYS A 8 28.09 -15.70 8.96
C CYS A 8 26.74 -15.81 9.68
N PHE A 9 26.72 -16.20 10.95
CA PHE A 9 25.47 -16.28 11.73
C PHE A 9 24.90 -14.91 12.06
N LEU A 10 25.72 -13.91 12.39
CA LEU A 10 25.27 -12.53 12.68
C LEU A 10 24.68 -11.84 11.44
N SER A 11 25.20 -12.11 10.24
CA SER A 11 24.67 -11.54 9.01
C SER A 11 23.30 -12.11 8.60
N ILE A 12 23.04 -13.38 8.91
CA ILE A 12 21.75 -14.03 8.61
C ILE A 12 20.65 -13.49 9.52
N TYR A 13 20.91 -13.23 10.80
CA TYR A 13 19.93 -12.66 11.73
C TYR A 13 19.53 -11.22 11.35
N SER A 14 20.45 -10.41 10.84
CA SER A 14 20.14 -9.03 10.42
C SER A 14 19.27 -8.96 9.17
N LEU A 15 19.48 -9.86 8.21
CA LEU A 15 18.63 -9.94 7.00
C LEU A 15 17.20 -10.42 7.32
N ALA A 16 17.06 -11.39 8.21
CA ALA A 16 15.74 -11.89 8.63
C ALA A 16 14.92 -10.81 9.37
N ALA A 17 15.54 -10.02 10.23
CA ALA A 17 14.89 -8.92 10.95
C ALA A 17 14.43 -7.80 9.98
N LEU A 18 15.23 -7.48 8.97
CA LEU A 18 14.86 -6.49 7.94
C LEU A 18 13.69 -6.96 7.09
N ALA A 19 13.67 -8.23 6.71
CA ALA A 19 12.55 -8.83 5.97
C ALA A 19 11.25 -8.82 6.80
N GLN A 20 11.33 -9.14 8.08
CA GLN A 20 10.20 -9.12 9.00
C GLN A 20 9.63 -7.71 9.19
N ASN A 21 10.47 -6.67 9.28
CA ASN A 21 10.00 -5.30 9.36
C ASN A 21 9.39 -4.83 8.04
N ALA A 22 9.97 -5.20 6.91
CA ALA A 22 9.43 -4.87 5.61
C ALA A 22 8.03 -5.45 5.41
N ASP A 23 7.77 -6.67 5.90
CA ASP A 23 6.50 -7.36 5.71
C ASP A 23 5.37 -6.87 6.63
N LYS A 24 5.66 -6.01 7.58
CA LYS A 24 4.63 -5.45 8.49
C LYS A 24 3.52 -4.68 7.79
N ILE A 25 3.76 -4.15 6.58
CA ILE A 25 2.72 -3.49 5.78
C ILE A 25 1.73 -4.49 5.18
N SER A 26 2.12 -5.76 5.03
CA SER A 26 1.26 -6.81 4.47
C SER A 26 0.04 -7.05 5.34
N GLY A 27 -1.08 -7.32 4.70
CA GLY A 27 -2.35 -7.58 5.36
C GLY A 27 -3.50 -6.81 4.74
N ILE A 28 -4.64 -6.81 5.43
CA ILE A 28 -5.86 -6.15 4.98
C ILE A 28 -6.07 -4.87 5.78
N TRP A 29 -6.35 -3.79 5.07
CA TRP A 29 -6.51 -2.46 5.63
C TRP A 29 -7.85 -1.85 5.23
N TRP A 30 -8.55 -1.24 6.18
CA TRP A 30 -9.62 -0.31 5.89
C TRP A 30 -9.05 1.05 5.46
N ASN A 31 -9.61 1.66 4.43
CA ASN A 31 -9.35 3.06 4.14
C ASN A 31 -9.85 3.98 5.28
N GLU A 32 -9.48 5.26 5.24
CA GLU A 32 -9.80 6.25 6.28
C GLU A 32 -11.30 6.31 6.62
N GLU A 33 -12.16 6.25 5.61
CA GLU A 33 -13.62 6.28 5.77
C GLU A 33 -14.23 4.92 6.17
N LYS A 34 -13.43 3.87 6.25
CA LYS A 34 -13.88 2.47 6.49
C LYS A 34 -14.93 1.98 5.50
N THR A 35 -14.80 2.39 4.25
CA THR A 35 -15.71 2.01 3.16
C THR A 35 -15.11 0.98 2.21
N THR A 36 -13.79 0.83 2.24
CA THR A 36 -13.04 -0.01 1.30
C THR A 36 -11.96 -0.79 2.03
N LYS A 37 -11.85 -2.10 1.75
CA LYS A 37 -10.73 -2.93 2.22
C LYS A 37 -9.72 -3.11 1.11
N ILE A 38 -8.47 -2.91 1.44
CA ILE A 38 -7.33 -3.06 0.54
C ILE A 38 -6.40 -4.14 1.12
N GLU A 39 -6.07 -5.14 0.31
CA GLU A 39 -5.09 -6.16 0.65
C GLU A 39 -3.72 -5.77 0.13
N VAL A 40 -2.75 -5.60 1.03
CA VAL A 40 -1.35 -5.30 0.70
C VAL A 40 -0.54 -6.58 0.74
N LYS A 41 0.16 -6.88 -0.36
CA LYS A 41 1.01 -8.07 -0.53
C LYS A 41 2.34 -7.73 -1.18
N LEU A 42 3.34 -8.54 -0.88
CA LEU A 42 4.61 -8.55 -1.60
C LEU A 42 4.43 -9.30 -2.93
N VAL A 43 4.68 -8.61 -4.05
CA VAL A 43 4.61 -9.14 -5.41
C VAL A 43 5.87 -8.72 -6.15
N ASP A 44 6.65 -9.69 -6.64
CA ASP A 44 7.90 -9.44 -7.38
C ASP A 44 8.86 -8.47 -6.67
N GLY A 45 9.00 -8.63 -5.35
CA GLY A 45 9.89 -7.82 -4.51
C GLY A 45 9.40 -6.42 -4.16
N LYS A 46 8.16 -6.07 -4.50
CA LYS A 46 7.51 -4.80 -4.18
C LYS A 46 6.15 -5.02 -3.53
N PHE A 47 5.76 -4.13 -2.63
CA PHE A 47 4.43 -4.20 -2.01
C PHE A 47 3.41 -3.47 -2.88
N ASN A 48 2.32 -4.17 -3.17
CA ASN A 48 1.18 -3.67 -3.93
C ASN A 48 -0.10 -3.85 -3.11
N GLY A 49 -1.07 -2.97 -3.30
CA GLY A 49 -2.36 -3.00 -2.60
C GLY A 49 -3.53 -3.05 -3.56
N THR A 50 -4.40 -4.05 -3.38
CA THR A 50 -5.55 -4.31 -4.25
C THR A 50 -6.85 -4.16 -3.47
N ILE A 51 -7.84 -3.48 -4.03
CA ILE A 51 -9.19 -3.40 -3.46
C ILE A 51 -9.81 -4.79 -3.48
N ILE A 52 -10.19 -5.30 -2.31
CA ILE A 52 -10.82 -6.63 -2.17
C ILE A 52 -12.28 -6.57 -1.73
N TYR A 53 -12.72 -5.42 -1.21
CA TYR A 53 -14.08 -5.23 -0.71
C TYR A 53 -14.43 -3.74 -0.66
N MET A 54 -15.68 -3.44 -0.96
CA MET A 54 -16.30 -2.15 -0.68
C MET A 54 -17.65 -2.38 0.02
N ILE A 55 -18.05 -1.46 0.90
CA ILE A 55 -19.34 -1.57 1.60
C ILE A 55 -20.51 -1.49 0.63
N PRO A 56 -21.69 -2.12 0.96
CA PRO A 56 -22.85 -2.15 0.06
C PRO A 56 -23.34 -0.77 -0.38
N GLU A 57 -23.14 0.27 0.42
CA GLU A 57 -23.53 1.65 0.13
C GLU A 57 -22.75 2.28 -1.03
N LYS A 58 -21.66 1.64 -1.46
CA LYS A 58 -20.89 2.02 -2.65
C LYS A 58 -21.42 1.40 -3.95
N TYR A 59 -22.36 0.44 -3.84
CA TYR A 59 -22.96 -0.21 -4.98
C TYR A 59 -24.19 0.57 -5.47
N GLU A 60 -24.30 0.79 -6.76
CA GLU A 60 -25.47 1.40 -7.37
C GLU A 60 -26.31 0.32 -8.05
N ASN A 61 -27.60 0.22 -7.65
CA ASN A 61 -28.52 -0.80 -8.18
C ASN A 61 -27.99 -2.25 -8.07
N GLY A 62 -27.14 -2.54 -7.08
CA GLY A 62 -26.52 -3.86 -6.89
C GLY A 62 -25.32 -4.13 -7.81
N GLU A 63 -24.91 -3.17 -8.64
CA GLU A 63 -23.71 -3.27 -9.46
C GLU A 63 -22.47 -2.81 -8.70
N GLU A 64 -21.34 -3.51 -8.92
CA GLU A 64 -20.04 -3.14 -8.36
C GLU A 64 -19.61 -1.74 -8.81
N PRO A 65 -19.00 -0.94 -7.92
CA PRO A 65 -18.42 0.35 -8.27
C PRO A 65 -17.40 0.21 -9.41
N LYS A 66 -17.47 1.10 -10.37
CA LYS A 66 -16.58 1.14 -11.54
C LYS A 66 -15.59 2.30 -11.46
N ASP A 67 -14.56 2.24 -12.26
CA ASP A 67 -13.50 3.23 -12.35
C ASP A 67 -13.92 4.41 -13.26
N ASP A 68 -15.11 4.95 -13.04
CA ASP A 68 -15.80 5.91 -13.91
C ASP A 68 -15.02 7.20 -14.17
N ASN A 69 -14.13 7.59 -13.25
CA ASN A 69 -13.31 8.79 -13.38
C ASN A 69 -11.94 8.53 -14.01
N ASN A 70 -11.69 7.31 -14.51
CA ASN A 70 -10.41 7.01 -15.14
C ASN A 70 -10.20 7.90 -16.37
N PRO A 71 -9.04 8.55 -16.54
CA PRO A 71 -8.76 9.38 -17.71
C PRO A 71 -8.71 8.58 -19.01
N ASP A 72 -8.44 7.27 -18.96
CA ASP A 72 -8.59 6.36 -20.08
C ASP A 72 -10.03 5.82 -20.11
N THR A 73 -10.82 6.27 -21.08
CA THR A 73 -12.23 5.87 -21.23
C THR A 73 -12.40 4.37 -21.45
N ALA A 74 -11.39 3.67 -21.99
CA ALA A 74 -11.43 2.22 -22.14
C ALA A 74 -11.40 1.47 -20.81
N LEU A 75 -10.92 2.11 -19.73
CA LEU A 75 -10.83 1.54 -18.39
C LEU A 75 -11.99 1.92 -17.47
N GLN A 76 -12.86 2.85 -17.87
CA GLN A 76 -13.96 3.33 -17.02
C GLN A 76 -14.98 2.26 -16.65
N SER A 77 -15.13 1.23 -17.48
CA SER A 77 -16.07 0.12 -17.22
C SER A 77 -15.53 -0.98 -16.29
N ARG A 78 -14.25 -0.93 -15.92
CA ARG A 78 -13.66 -1.96 -15.04
C ARG A 78 -14.17 -1.81 -13.62
N SER A 79 -14.33 -2.94 -12.90
CA SER A 79 -14.69 -2.94 -11.49
C SER A 79 -13.55 -2.34 -10.64
N LEU A 80 -13.90 -1.61 -9.58
CA LEU A 80 -12.95 -1.23 -8.55
C LEU A 80 -12.55 -2.42 -7.66
N ILE A 81 -13.41 -3.43 -7.51
CA ILE A 81 -13.04 -4.68 -6.82
C ILE A 81 -12.02 -5.43 -7.68
N GLY A 82 -10.88 -5.78 -7.09
CA GLY A 82 -9.75 -6.39 -7.79
C GLY A 82 -8.78 -5.39 -8.42
N LEU A 83 -9.06 -4.08 -8.34
CA LEU A 83 -8.15 -3.05 -8.84
C LEU A 83 -6.97 -2.84 -7.89
N THR A 84 -5.75 -2.92 -8.43
CA THR A 84 -4.55 -2.52 -7.70
C THR A 84 -4.45 -1.00 -7.69
N ILE A 85 -4.47 -0.41 -6.49
CA ILE A 85 -4.40 1.05 -6.29
C ILE A 85 -3.11 1.51 -5.61
N LEU A 86 -2.40 0.61 -4.91
CA LEU A 86 -1.05 0.86 -4.40
C LEU A 86 -0.06 0.03 -5.22
N GLU A 87 0.97 0.66 -5.79
CA GLU A 87 1.94 -0.04 -6.62
C GLU A 87 3.38 0.35 -6.28
N GLY A 88 4.25 -0.65 -6.28
CA GLY A 88 5.68 -0.48 -6.37
C GLY A 88 6.41 -0.06 -5.10
N PHE A 89 5.81 -0.18 -3.92
CA PHE A 89 6.44 0.24 -2.66
C PHE A 89 7.63 -0.64 -2.29
N VAL A 90 8.72 -0.01 -1.86
CA VAL A 90 9.95 -0.65 -1.38
C VAL A 90 10.25 -0.18 0.04
N TYR A 91 10.58 -1.12 0.93
CA TYR A 91 10.90 -0.78 2.32
C TYR A 91 12.28 -0.12 2.44
N ASN A 92 12.33 0.99 3.15
CA ASN A 92 13.54 1.72 3.50
C ASN A 92 13.79 1.62 5.01
N ALA A 93 14.66 0.72 5.42
CA ALA A 93 14.96 0.46 6.83
C ALA A 93 15.55 1.67 7.58
N LYS A 94 16.26 2.58 6.88
CA LYS A 94 16.86 3.77 7.51
C LYS A 94 15.83 4.78 8.00
N LYS A 95 14.67 4.85 7.31
CA LYS A 95 13.59 5.79 7.63
C LYS A 95 12.35 5.08 8.17
N ASP A 96 12.38 3.76 8.24
CA ASP A 96 11.24 2.92 8.60
C ASP A 96 9.99 3.32 7.81
N GLU A 97 10.11 3.32 6.48
CA GLU A 97 9.05 3.70 5.56
C GLU A 97 9.03 2.81 4.31
N TRP A 98 7.88 2.64 3.70
CA TRP A 98 7.70 2.09 2.35
C TRP A 98 7.63 3.27 1.38
N LYS A 99 8.55 3.33 0.43
CA LYS A 99 8.76 4.46 -0.49
C LYS A 99 8.72 4.03 -1.94
N ASP A 100 8.86 5.02 -2.83
CA ASP A 100 8.94 4.86 -4.29
C ASP A 100 7.69 4.23 -4.90
N GLY A 101 6.60 4.19 -4.15
CA GLY A 101 5.31 3.70 -4.63
C GLY A 101 4.42 4.80 -5.19
N THR A 102 3.32 4.36 -5.78
CA THR A 102 2.23 5.23 -6.23
C THR A 102 0.89 4.81 -5.62
N ILE A 103 -0.02 5.76 -5.53
CA ILE A 103 -1.41 5.52 -5.16
C ILE A 103 -2.34 6.07 -6.24
N TYR A 104 -3.21 5.22 -6.76
CA TYR A 104 -4.32 5.61 -7.64
C TYR A 104 -5.55 5.96 -6.81
N ASP A 105 -6.14 7.11 -7.07
CA ASP A 105 -7.39 7.55 -6.46
C ASP A 105 -8.54 7.45 -7.46
N PRO A 106 -9.41 6.43 -7.34
CA PRO A 106 -10.53 6.25 -8.26
C PRO A 106 -11.56 7.39 -8.22
N ALA A 107 -11.65 8.11 -7.10
CA ALA A 107 -12.59 9.23 -6.97
C ALA A 107 -12.21 10.42 -7.86
N SER A 108 -10.92 10.64 -8.08
CA SER A 108 -10.40 11.71 -8.95
C SER A 108 -9.85 11.22 -10.29
N GLY A 109 -9.64 9.91 -10.45
CA GLY A 109 -8.97 9.31 -11.61
C GLY A 109 -7.48 9.65 -11.71
N LYS A 110 -6.86 10.04 -10.60
CA LYS A 110 -5.46 10.50 -10.58
C LYS A 110 -4.54 9.54 -9.84
N THR A 111 -3.31 9.47 -10.30
CA THR A 111 -2.23 8.73 -9.62
C THR A 111 -1.25 9.73 -9.01
N TYR A 112 -0.84 9.45 -7.77
CA TYR A 112 0.10 10.27 -7.01
C TYR A 112 1.31 9.43 -6.62
N ASP A 113 2.49 10.06 -6.53
CA ASP A 113 3.60 9.48 -5.81
C ASP A 113 3.20 9.27 -4.35
N CYS A 114 3.67 8.18 -3.73
CA CYS A 114 3.25 7.84 -2.39
C CYS A 114 4.38 7.21 -1.57
N PHE A 115 4.39 7.53 -0.28
CA PHE A 115 5.09 6.73 0.71
C PHE A 115 4.17 6.39 1.87
N ALA A 116 4.48 5.32 2.59
CA ALA A 116 3.70 4.84 3.71
C ALA A 116 4.59 4.66 4.95
N ARG A 117 4.01 4.84 6.13
CA ARG A 117 4.62 4.55 7.43
C ARG A 117 3.60 3.92 8.36
N LEU A 118 4.03 2.96 9.15
CA LEU A 118 3.25 2.48 10.28
C LEU A 118 3.43 3.43 11.46
N GLU A 119 2.34 3.96 11.98
CA GLU A 119 2.32 4.67 13.28
C GLU A 119 2.40 3.64 14.42
N ASN A 120 1.71 2.54 14.25
CA ASN A 120 1.73 1.33 15.07
C ASN A 120 1.30 0.14 14.20
N ASP A 121 1.19 -1.06 14.75
CA ASP A 121 0.87 -2.28 13.99
C ASP A 121 -0.52 -2.23 13.32
N ASP A 122 -1.44 -1.37 13.80
CA ASP A 122 -2.83 -1.27 13.34
C ASP A 122 -3.16 0.01 12.59
N LEU A 123 -2.21 0.95 12.48
CA LEU A 123 -2.40 2.24 11.81
C LEU A 123 -1.31 2.50 10.78
N LEU A 124 -1.71 2.50 9.51
CA LEU A 124 -0.87 2.81 8.36
C LEU A 124 -1.18 4.23 7.86
N LYS A 125 -0.17 5.09 7.80
CA LYS A 125 -0.25 6.42 7.21
C LYS A 125 0.34 6.41 5.81
N LEU A 126 -0.50 6.75 4.81
CA LEU A 126 -0.09 6.92 3.42
C LEU A 126 -0.07 8.40 3.08
N ARG A 127 1.01 8.87 2.47
CA ARG A 127 1.12 10.25 2.01
C ARG A 127 1.30 10.29 0.51
N GLY A 128 0.23 10.71 -0.18
CA GLY A 128 0.23 10.99 -1.61
C GLY A 128 0.71 12.41 -1.90
N PHE A 129 1.50 12.60 -2.95
CA PHE A 129 2.06 13.90 -3.34
C PHE A 129 2.34 13.95 -4.85
N VAL A 130 2.58 15.14 -5.40
CA VAL A 130 2.89 15.36 -6.82
C VAL A 130 4.32 15.82 -7.00
N ALA A 131 4.95 15.37 -8.10
CA ALA A 131 6.25 15.87 -8.58
C ALA A 131 7.35 15.89 -7.50
N GLY A 132 7.42 14.88 -6.66
CA GLY A 132 8.43 14.77 -5.59
C GLY A 132 8.25 15.71 -4.41
N MET A 133 7.21 16.54 -4.39
CA MET A 133 6.96 17.53 -3.33
C MET A 133 6.25 16.90 -2.11
N ARG A 134 6.98 16.06 -1.38
CA ARG A 134 6.42 15.30 -0.22
C ARG A 134 5.75 16.18 0.84
N MET A 135 6.21 17.41 1.02
CA MET A 135 5.67 18.34 2.02
C MET A 135 4.27 18.86 1.65
N LEU A 136 3.95 18.94 0.35
CA LEU A 136 2.66 19.43 -0.15
C LEU A 136 1.62 18.30 -0.33
N GLY A 137 1.94 17.08 0.11
CA GLY A 137 1.07 15.93 -0.02
C GLY A 137 -0.08 15.91 1.00
N LYS A 138 -1.08 15.06 0.71
CA LYS A 138 -2.17 14.72 1.63
C LYS A 138 -1.88 13.38 2.30
N THR A 139 -2.11 13.29 3.59
CA THR A 139 -2.00 12.04 4.36
C THR A 139 -3.39 11.44 4.54
N SER A 140 -3.48 10.12 4.35
CA SER A 140 -4.63 9.28 4.66
C SER A 140 -4.24 8.23 5.69
N GLU A 141 -5.13 7.91 6.61
CA GLU A 141 -4.94 6.94 7.67
C GLU A 141 -5.74 5.67 7.38
N TRP A 142 -5.04 4.54 7.32
CA TRP A 142 -5.66 3.24 7.08
C TRP A 142 -5.55 2.35 8.30
N TYR A 143 -6.61 1.62 8.61
CA TYR A 143 -6.76 0.84 9.83
C TYR A 143 -6.71 -0.65 9.51
N ARG A 144 -5.89 -1.41 10.24
CA ARG A 144 -5.81 -2.86 10.03
C ARG A 144 -7.15 -3.53 10.30
N VAL A 145 -7.50 -4.48 9.45
CA VAL A 145 -8.67 -5.34 9.66
C VAL A 145 -8.27 -6.44 10.66
N GLU A 146 -9.04 -6.60 11.73
CA GLU A 146 -8.92 -7.68 12.72
C GLU A 146 -9.28 -9.05 12.13
#